data_6a948ac7c1becac4f1d8047d22b65a8f
#
_entry.id   6a948ac7c1becac4f1d8047d22b65a8f
#
_cell.length_a   1.000
_cell.length_b   1.000
_cell.length_c   1.000
_cell.angle_alpha   90.00
_cell.angle_beta   90.00
_cell.angle_gamma   90.00
#
_symmetry.space_group_name_H-M   'P 1'
#
loop_
_entity.id
_entity.type
_entity.pdbx_description
1 polymer ?
#
loop_
_entity_poly.entity_id
_entity_poly.type
_entity_poly.pdbx_seq_one_letter_code
_entity_poly.pdbx_strand_id
1 'polypeptide(L)'
;MIEKIQSLAKKLTPEFISVRRHLHAHPELSYQEFETSAFVQQKLAELNIQFEVKAQTGVIGLIKGRNPEKRIIALRADMDALPILEANEVEYQSKKPGIMHACGHDVHTTCLLGAAKILQELKDEWEGTIKLIFQPGEEKNPGGASLLINEGVLENPAPTAILGLHVHPALETGKVSFRSGKVMDSADELYFTIKAIGGHAAAPQLTADPILIASQLVVALQQIISRNKNPLFPSVLSITAINGGTTTNVVPAEVKLMGTFRAMDEAWRFEAHELIRKLSHGLVASMGAELDLHIDIGYPNVYNNKALTTNAAENAIAYLGKDQVKETEIRMGAEDFGYYTQKIPGCFYRLGVMIDSENIRHVHTPIFDIDERAIETGMGMMAWLGVSVNNE
;
A
#
# COMPACT_ATOMS: atom_id res chain seq x y z
N MET A 1 -19.05 14.61 21.11
CA MET A 1 -18.47 14.46 19.77
C MET A 1 -18.70 13.04 19.23
N ILE A 2 -18.29 11.98 19.94
CA ILE A 2 -18.46 10.57 19.49
C ILE A 2 -19.90 10.29 19.03
N GLU A 3 -20.89 10.52 19.89
CA GLU A 3 -22.31 10.25 19.57
C GLU A 3 -22.81 10.99 18.32
N LYS A 4 -22.33 12.22 18.10
CA LYS A 4 -22.69 12.99 16.91
C LYS A 4 -22.08 12.36 15.64
N ILE A 5 -20.81 11.97 15.69
CA ILE A 5 -20.14 11.30 14.56
C ILE A 5 -20.82 9.96 14.28
N GLN A 6 -21.13 9.15 15.31
CA GLN A 6 -21.84 7.88 15.15
C GLN A 6 -23.23 8.07 14.53
N SER A 7 -24.00 9.07 15.02
CA SER A 7 -25.31 9.38 14.49
C SER A 7 -25.27 9.80 13.01
N LEU A 8 -24.29 10.65 12.64
CA LEU A 8 -24.10 11.08 11.25
C LEU A 8 -23.62 9.92 10.38
N ALA A 9 -22.65 9.12 10.84
CA ALA A 9 -22.19 7.95 10.12
C ALA A 9 -23.36 7.01 9.79
N LYS A 10 -24.16 6.65 10.79
CA LYS A 10 -25.36 5.82 10.58
C LYS A 10 -26.35 6.43 9.61
N LYS A 11 -26.65 7.73 9.75
CA LYS A 11 -27.58 8.45 8.86
C LYS A 11 -27.10 8.48 7.41
N LEU A 12 -25.79 8.64 7.20
CA LEU A 12 -25.18 8.80 5.88
C LEU A 12 -24.86 7.48 5.20
N THR A 13 -24.88 6.34 5.90
CA THR A 13 -24.53 5.01 5.35
C THR A 13 -25.23 4.69 4.04
N PRO A 14 -26.56 4.89 3.85
CA PRO A 14 -27.20 4.56 2.58
C PRO A 14 -26.67 5.39 1.39
N GLU A 15 -26.36 6.66 1.62
CA GLU A 15 -25.76 7.55 0.61
C GLU A 15 -24.37 7.04 0.21
N PHE A 16 -23.53 6.71 1.21
CA PHE A 16 -22.15 6.29 0.96
C PHE A 16 -22.02 4.86 0.44
N ILE A 17 -22.99 3.97 0.70
CA ILE A 17 -23.13 2.70 -0.03
C ILE A 17 -23.30 2.99 -1.54
N SER A 18 -24.15 3.96 -1.89
CA SER A 18 -24.36 4.34 -3.30
C SER A 18 -23.10 4.94 -3.92
N VAL A 19 -22.31 5.72 -3.15
CA VAL A 19 -21.00 6.24 -3.58
C VAL A 19 -20.02 5.11 -3.85
N ARG A 20 -19.89 4.14 -2.93
CA ARG A 20 -19.03 2.96 -3.10
C ARG A 20 -19.42 2.15 -4.35
N ARG A 21 -20.71 1.87 -4.55
CA ARG A 21 -21.20 1.15 -5.70
C ARG A 21 -20.92 1.88 -7.03
N HIS A 22 -21.01 3.20 -7.01
CA HIS A 22 -20.63 4.02 -8.17
C HIS A 22 -19.14 3.87 -8.50
N LEU A 23 -18.26 4.02 -7.52
CA LEU A 23 -16.81 3.85 -7.70
C LEU A 23 -16.46 2.43 -8.16
N HIS A 24 -17.05 1.41 -7.53
CA HIS A 24 -16.84 0.01 -7.89
C HIS A 24 -17.24 -0.30 -9.34
N ALA A 25 -18.36 0.28 -9.79
CA ALA A 25 -18.84 0.09 -11.16
C ALA A 25 -17.99 0.84 -12.23
N HIS A 26 -17.18 1.82 -11.84
CA HIS A 26 -16.38 2.65 -12.74
C HIS A 26 -14.89 2.66 -12.35
N PRO A 27 -14.24 1.48 -12.21
CA PRO A 27 -12.86 1.40 -11.77
C PRO A 27 -11.89 1.94 -12.82
N GLU A 28 -10.77 2.49 -12.38
CA GLU A 28 -9.70 2.98 -13.25
C GLU A 28 -8.34 2.49 -12.74
N LEU A 29 -7.43 2.17 -13.67
CA LEU A 29 -6.09 1.70 -13.34
C LEU A 29 -5.23 2.82 -12.77
N SER A 30 -4.15 2.44 -12.06
CA SER A 30 -3.14 3.34 -11.48
C SER A 30 -2.70 4.41 -12.48
N TYR A 31 -2.75 5.67 -12.05
CA TYR A 31 -2.42 6.89 -12.83
C TYR A 31 -3.39 7.20 -13.98
N GLN A 32 -4.52 6.53 -14.06
CA GLN A 32 -5.58 6.76 -15.04
C GLN A 32 -6.94 7.05 -14.36
N GLU A 33 -6.94 7.41 -13.11
CA GLU A 33 -8.12 7.62 -12.25
C GLU A 33 -8.80 8.99 -12.54
N PHE A 34 -8.96 9.36 -13.82
CA PHE A 34 -9.46 10.68 -14.19
C PHE A 34 -10.93 10.88 -13.85
N GLU A 35 -11.79 9.89 -14.09
CA GLU A 35 -13.21 9.95 -13.77
C GLU A 35 -13.42 9.89 -12.24
N THR A 36 -12.65 9.02 -11.56
CA THR A 36 -12.63 8.90 -10.09
C THR A 36 -12.19 10.22 -9.44
N SER A 37 -11.11 10.83 -9.94
CA SER A 37 -10.63 12.14 -9.49
C SER A 37 -11.69 13.22 -9.68
N ALA A 38 -12.33 13.30 -10.87
CA ALA A 38 -13.39 14.25 -11.14
C ALA A 38 -14.60 14.06 -10.22
N PHE A 39 -14.97 12.81 -9.94
CA PHE A 39 -16.03 12.48 -9.01
C PHE A 39 -15.71 12.93 -7.57
N VAL A 40 -14.49 12.68 -7.08
CA VAL A 40 -14.02 13.16 -5.78
C VAL A 40 -14.06 14.68 -5.70
N GLN A 41 -13.53 15.38 -6.72
CA GLN A 41 -13.57 16.85 -6.81
C GLN A 41 -15.01 17.38 -6.74
N GLN A 42 -15.94 16.76 -7.49
CA GLN A 42 -17.35 17.11 -7.44
C GLN A 42 -17.92 16.96 -6.02
N LYS A 43 -17.64 15.81 -5.35
CA LYS A 43 -18.12 15.57 -3.99
C LYS A 43 -17.57 16.58 -2.98
N LEU A 44 -16.31 16.94 -3.07
CA LEU A 44 -15.72 17.98 -2.22
C LEU A 44 -16.31 19.36 -2.50
N ALA A 45 -16.57 19.71 -3.76
CA ALA A 45 -17.23 20.97 -4.14
C ALA A 45 -18.67 21.04 -3.59
N GLU A 46 -19.46 19.95 -3.67
CA GLU A 46 -20.80 19.86 -3.08
C GLU A 46 -20.79 20.13 -1.56
N LEU A 47 -19.69 19.75 -0.88
CA LEU A 47 -19.47 20.00 0.54
C LEU A 47 -18.85 21.37 0.85
N ASN A 48 -18.58 22.22 -0.15
CA ASN A 48 -17.84 23.48 -0.01
C ASN A 48 -16.45 23.28 0.64
N ILE A 49 -15.78 22.18 0.36
CA ILE A 49 -14.41 21.91 0.78
C ILE A 49 -13.46 22.38 -0.32
N GLN A 50 -12.50 23.24 0.02
CA GLN A 50 -11.46 23.67 -0.91
C GLN A 50 -10.50 22.50 -1.21
N PHE A 51 -10.13 22.34 -2.46
CA PHE A 51 -9.21 21.30 -2.89
C PHE A 51 -8.27 21.77 -4.00
N GLU A 52 -7.19 21.04 -4.18
CA GLU A 52 -6.26 21.14 -5.31
C GLU A 52 -6.01 19.74 -5.89
N VAL A 53 -5.59 19.69 -7.17
CA VAL A 53 -5.20 18.44 -7.83
C VAL A 53 -3.68 18.36 -7.88
N LYS A 54 -3.12 17.19 -7.50
CA LYS A 54 -1.69 16.89 -7.52
C LYS A 54 -1.45 15.50 -8.14
N ALA A 55 -0.25 15.26 -8.64
CA ALA A 55 0.12 14.00 -9.29
C ALA A 55 -0.93 13.55 -10.34
N GLN A 56 -1.39 14.48 -11.17
CA GLN A 56 -2.38 14.35 -12.26
C GLN A 56 -3.81 14.05 -11.77
N THR A 57 -4.04 13.02 -10.96
CA THR A 57 -5.38 12.55 -10.55
C THR A 57 -5.60 12.61 -9.05
N GLY A 58 -4.57 12.84 -8.24
CA GLY A 58 -4.70 12.98 -6.78
C GLY A 58 -5.46 14.24 -6.39
N VAL A 59 -6.31 14.16 -5.37
CA VAL A 59 -7.13 15.29 -4.91
C VAL A 59 -6.84 15.55 -3.43
N ILE A 60 -6.45 16.79 -3.12
CA ILE A 60 -6.06 17.20 -1.77
C ILE A 60 -7.06 18.22 -1.25
N GLY A 61 -7.87 17.83 -0.29
CA GLY A 61 -8.88 18.70 0.34
C GLY A 61 -8.43 19.24 1.70
N LEU A 62 -8.96 20.39 2.11
CA LEU A 62 -8.70 20.97 3.43
C LEU A 62 -10.00 21.32 4.14
N ILE A 63 -10.20 20.78 5.33
CA ILE A 63 -11.30 21.16 6.23
C ILE A 63 -10.70 21.88 7.42
N LYS A 64 -11.10 23.13 7.62
CA LYS A 64 -10.66 23.97 8.74
C LYS A 64 -11.75 24.00 9.80
N GLY A 65 -11.46 23.46 10.96
CA GLY A 65 -12.25 23.61 12.17
C GLY A 65 -11.95 24.93 12.88
N ARG A 66 -12.33 25.04 14.16
CA ARG A 66 -11.91 26.16 15.01
C ARG A 66 -10.40 26.10 15.23
N ASN A 67 -9.75 27.24 15.42
CA ASN A 67 -8.30 27.31 15.66
C ASN A 67 -7.50 26.43 14.69
N PRO A 68 -7.58 26.66 13.37
CA PRO A 68 -7.10 25.72 12.34
C PRO A 68 -5.62 25.42 12.43
N GLU A 69 -4.82 26.32 13.02
CA GLU A 69 -3.36 26.16 13.19
C GLU A 69 -2.99 25.24 14.38
N LYS A 70 -3.94 24.92 15.26
CA LYS A 70 -3.67 24.19 16.52
C LYS A 70 -3.07 22.81 16.26
N ARG A 71 -3.54 22.13 15.22
CA ARG A 71 -3.02 20.84 14.74
C ARG A 71 -3.46 20.59 13.31
N ILE A 72 -2.68 19.81 12.60
CA ILE A 72 -2.99 19.42 11.22
C ILE A 72 -2.82 17.90 11.11
N ILE A 73 -3.91 17.20 10.81
CA ILE A 73 -3.90 15.75 10.65
C ILE A 73 -4.27 15.42 9.20
N ALA A 74 -3.49 14.55 8.57
CA ALA A 74 -3.81 14.03 7.25
C ALA A 74 -4.59 12.70 7.35
N LEU A 75 -5.61 12.55 6.50
CA LEU A 75 -6.35 11.31 6.28
C LEU A 75 -6.16 10.90 4.81
N ARG A 76 -5.74 9.66 4.58
CA ARG A 76 -5.42 9.15 3.22
C ARG A 76 -6.37 8.04 2.81
N ALA A 77 -6.78 8.07 1.55
CA ALA A 77 -7.36 6.95 0.81
C ALA A 77 -6.75 6.87 -0.59
N ASP A 78 -6.43 5.68 -1.05
CA ASP A 78 -6.08 5.37 -2.42
C ASP A 78 -7.31 5.28 -3.33
N MET A 79 -7.13 5.41 -4.66
CA MET A 79 -8.24 5.51 -5.61
C MET A 79 -8.20 4.51 -6.77
N ASP A 80 -7.06 3.89 -7.03
CA ASP A 80 -6.84 3.06 -8.22
C ASP A 80 -7.42 1.65 -8.09
N ALA A 81 -7.56 0.98 -9.25
CA ALA A 81 -8.07 -0.37 -9.38
C ALA A 81 -7.05 -1.28 -10.08
N LEU A 82 -7.35 -2.56 -10.11
CA LEU A 82 -6.48 -3.63 -10.62
C LEU A 82 -6.95 -4.16 -11.99
N PRO A 83 -6.02 -4.65 -12.84
CA PRO A 83 -6.34 -5.29 -14.11
C PRO A 83 -6.87 -6.72 -13.90
N ILE A 84 -8.04 -6.84 -13.27
CA ILE A 84 -8.69 -8.10 -12.93
C ILE A 84 -10.09 -8.11 -13.53
N LEU A 85 -10.46 -9.21 -14.19
CA LEU A 85 -11.81 -9.43 -14.68
C LEU A 85 -12.71 -9.89 -13.51
N GLU A 86 -13.64 -9.04 -13.15
CA GLU A 86 -14.58 -9.35 -12.05
C GLU A 86 -15.48 -10.51 -12.38
N ALA A 87 -15.65 -11.43 -11.41
CA ALA A 87 -16.50 -12.60 -11.50
C ALA A 87 -17.74 -12.53 -10.59
N ASN A 88 -17.95 -11.42 -9.86
CA ASN A 88 -19.15 -11.22 -9.05
C ASN A 88 -20.36 -10.94 -9.94
N GLU A 89 -21.51 -11.52 -9.58
CA GLU A 89 -22.82 -11.24 -10.22
C GLU A 89 -23.63 -10.29 -9.31
N VAL A 90 -23.25 -8.99 -9.31
CA VAL A 90 -23.87 -7.96 -8.48
C VAL A 90 -24.32 -6.76 -9.34
N GLU A 91 -25.32 -6.00 -8.87
CA GLU A 91 -25.84 -4.85 -9.61
C GLU A 91 -24.80 -3.76 -9.88
N TYR A 92 -23.79 -3.65 -9.02
CA TYR A 92 -22.69 -2.68 -9.09
C TYR A 92 -21.40 -3.27 -9.67
N GLN A 93 -21.45 -4.42 -10.33
CA GLN A 93 -20.32 -5.02 -11.03
C GLN A 93 -19.61 -4.00 -11.94
N SER A 94 -18.29 -4.12 -12.06
CA SER A 94 -17.50 -3.28 -12.94
C SER A 94 -18.06 -3.19 -14.36
N LYS A 95 -18.24 -1.98 -14.85
CA LYS A 95 -18.63 -1.68 -16.24
C LYS A 95 -17.44 -1.55 -17.19
N LYS A 96 -16.21 -1.71 -16.68
CA LYS A 96 -14.96 -1.70 -17.44
C LYS A 96 -14.36 -3.11 -17.47
N PRO A 97 -14.66 -3.95 -18.46
CA PRO A 97 -14.19 -5.34 -18.52
C PRO A 97 -12.67 -5.44 -18.35
N GLY A 98 -12.23 -6.33 -17.47
CA GLY A 98 -10.80 -6.52 -17.17
C GLY A 98 -10.23 -5.55 -16.13
N ILE A 99 -11.04 -4.68 -15.53
CA ILE A 99 -10.63 -3.77 -14.45
C ILE A 99 -11.61 -3.91 -13.29
N MET A 100 -11.12 -4.03 -12.06
CA MET A 100 -11.94 -4.20 -10.87
C MET A 100 -11.28 -3.55 -9.65
N HIS A 101 -12.07 -2.95 -8.75
CA HIS A 101 -11.62 -2.61 -7.41
C HIS A 101 -11.46 -3.85 -6.53
N ALA A 102 -10.45 -4.68 -6.84
CA ALA A 102 -10.19 -5.92 -6.13
C ALA A 102 -9.32 -5.77 -4.88
N CYS A 103 -8.89 -4.53 -4.54
CA CYS A 103 -8.18 -4.21 -3.30
C CYS A 103 -9.01 -3.37 -2.31
N GLY A 104 -10.20 -2.90 -2.73
CA GLY A 104 -11.11 -2.16 -1.86
C GLY A 104 -10.84 -0.65 -1.80
N HIS A 105 -10.11 -0.08 -2.77
CA HIS A 105 -9.84 1.35 -2.81
C HIS A 105 -11.11 2.19 -3.05
N ASP A 106 -12.14 1.61 -3.66
CA ASP A 106 -13.50 2.16 -3.71
C ASP A 106 -14.09 2.37 -2.31
N VAL A 107 -13.83 1.44 -1.37
CA VAL A 107 -14.24 1.54 0.03
C VAL A 107 -13.42 2.61 0.76
N HIS A 108 -12.08 2.64 0.55
CA HIS A 108 -11.20 3.60 1.18
C HIS A 108 -11.59 5.03 0.79
N THR A 109 -11.73 5.29 -0.53
CA THR A 109 -12.18 6.57 -1.08
C THR A 109 -13.57 6.96 -0.55
N THR A 110 -14.50 6.01 -0.50
CA THR A 110 -15.85 6.22 0.05
C THR A 110 -15.80 6.60 1.53
N CYS A 111 -15.01 5.89 2.33
CA CYS A 111 -14.87 6.18 3.75
C CYS A 111 -14.28 7.58 4.00
N LEU A 112 -13.30 7.99 3.20
CA LEU A 112 -12.69 9.32 3.31
C LEU A 112 -13.66 10.43 2.88
N LEU A 113 -14.46 10.23 1.82
CA LEU A 113 -15.53 11.16 1.43
C LEU A 113 -16.61 11.27 2.51
N GLY A 114 -17.00 10.13 3.12
CA GLY A 114 -17.95 10.11 4.23
C GLY A 114 -17.42 10.84 5.47
N ALA A 115 -16.16 10.59 5.82
CA ALA A 115 -15.48 11.30 6.89
C ALA A 115 -15.40 12.80 6.61
N ALA A 116 -15.11 13.19 5.37
CA ALA A 116 -15.09 14.60 4.96
C ALA A 116 -16.44 15.27 5.17
N LYS A 117 -17.55 14.60 4.81
CA LYS A 117 -18.91 15.14 5.03
C LYS A 117 -19.22 15.30 6.52
N ILE A 118 -18.93 14.28 7.33
CA ILE A 118 -19.14 14.34 8.79
C ILE A 118 -18.32 15.48 9.41
N LEU A 119 -17.05 15.58 9.06
CA LEU A 119 -16.14 16.60 9.59
C LEU A 119 -16.54 18.01 9.18
N GLN A 120 -17.01 18.19 7.94
CA GLN A 120 -17.48 19.48 7.43
C GLN A 120 -18.81 19.91 8.12
N GLU A 121 -19.73 18.97 8.36
CA GLU A 121 -20.97 19.26 9.11
C GLU A 121 -20.69 19.65 10.57
N LEU A 122 -19.62 19.11 11.16
CA LEU A 122 -19.25 19.37 12.56
C LEU A 122 -18.08 20.36 12.71
N LYS A 123 -17.70 21.11 11.67
CA LYS A 123 -16.46 21.92 11.65
C LYS A 123 -16.37 22.95 12.80
N ASP A 124 -17.49 23.44 13.29
CA ASP A 124 -17.53 24.40 14.38
C ASP A 124 -17.45 23.74 15.78
N GLU A 125 -17.31 22.42 15.84
CA GLU A 125 -17.26 21.66 17.10
C GLU A 125 -15.88 21.05 17.42
N TRP A 126 -14.94 21.08 16.48
CA TRP A 126 -13.58 20.57 16.67
C TRP A 126 -12.52 21.61 16.30
N GLU A 127 -11.27 21.38 16.66
CA GLU A 127 -10.16 22.32 16.46
C GLU A 127 -9.07 21.73 15.56
N GLY A 128 -8.43 22.59 14.78
CA GLY A 128 -7.35 22.24 13.88
C GLY A 128 -7.78 22.19 12.41
N THR A 129 -6.98 21.54 11.58
CA THR A 129 -7.21 21.32 10.15
C THR A 129 -7.10 19.83 9.82
N ILE A 130 -8.00 19.32 9.03
CA ILE A 130 -7.90 17.99 8.42
C ILE A 130 -7.51 18.15 6.96
N LYS A 131 -6.40 17.53 6.58
CA LYS A 131 -5.96 17.40 5.19
C LYS A 131 -6.42 16.06 4.65
N LEU A 132 -7.30 16.08 3.67
CA LEU A 132 -7.80 14.91 2.96
C LEU A 132 -6.86 14.61 1.80
N ILE A 133 -6.38 13.39 1.68
CA ILE A 133 -5.48 12.95 0.61
C ILE A 133 -6.15 11.78 -0.12
N PHE A 134 -6.76 12.07 -1.26
CA PHE A 134 -7.24 11.06 -2.21
C PHE A 134 -6.09 10.78 -3.18
N GLN A 135 -5.44 9.66 -2.99
CA GLN A 135 -4.16 9.32 -3.59
C GLN A 135 -4.34 8.46 -4.85
N PRO A 136 -3.67 8.78 -5.97
CA PRO A 136 -3.63 7.92 -7.15
C PRO A 136 -2.62 6.77 -6.98
N GLY A 137 -2.72 5.73 -7.80
CA GLY A 137 -1.64 4.82 -8.16
C GLY A 137 -0.92 4.12 -7.02
N GLU A 138 -1.64 3.47 -6.09
CA GLU A 138 -1.01 2.66 -5.04
C GLU A 138 -0.46 1.35 -5.60
N GLU A 139 -1.15 0.71 -6.56
CA GLU A 139 -0.85 -0.63 -7.07
C GLU A 139 0.29 -0.68 -8.11
N LYS A 140 0.93 0.46 -8.39
CA LYS A 140 1.96 0.56 -9.42
C LYS A 140 3.10 1.49 -9.04
N ASN A 141 4.36 1.00 -9.16
CA ASN A 141 5.54 1.85 -8.97
C ASN A 141 5.49 3.11 -9.88
N PRO A 142 5.99 4.24 -9.39
CA PRO A 142 6.72 4.47 -8.15
C PRO A 142 5.82 4.69 -6.91
N GLY A 143 4.50 4.51 -7.01
CA GLY A 143 3.50 4.78 -5.98
C GLY A 143 3.06 6.24 -5.93
N GLY A 144 1.75 6.47 -5.87
CA GLY A 144 1.17 7.81 -5.82
C GLY A 144 1.58 8.60 -4.59
N ALA A 145 1.87 7.91 -3.47
CA ALA A 145 2.39 8.55 -2.26
C ALA A 145 3.71 9.26 -2.54
N SER A 146 4.65 8.61 -3.26
CA SER A 146 5.94 9.22 -3.61
C SER A 146 5.77 10.45 -4.51
N LEU A 147 4.87 10.38 -5.49
CA LEU A 147 4.58 11.49 -6.40
C LEU A 147 3.96 12.67 -5.66
N LEU A 148 2.97 12.42 -4.80
CA LEU A 148 2.32 13.45 -3.99
C LEU A 148 3.30 14.11 -3.01
N ILE A 149 4.20 13.34 -2.39
CA ILE A 149 5.25 13.89 -1.51
C ILE A 149 6.19 14.80 -2.30
N ASN A 150 6.61 14.39 -3.49
CA ASN A 150 7.46 15.20 -4.36
C ASN A 150 6.78 16.50 -4.80
N GLU A 151 5.45 16.52 -4.91
CA GLU A 151 4.65 17.72 -5.17
C GLU A 151 4.24 18.49 -3.91
N GLY A 152 4.84 18.17 -2.76
CA GLY A 152 4.68 18.92 -1.51
C GLY A 152 3.36 18.66 -0.78
N VAL A 153 2.75 17.47 -0.89
CA VAL A 153 1.50 17.15 -0.17
C VAL A 153 1.64 17.21 1.35
N LEU A 154 2.86 17.02 1.87
CA LEU A 154 3.17 17.15 3.30
C LEU A 154 3.57 18.57 3.72
N GLU A 155 3.32 19.55 2.85
CA GLU A 155 3.59 20.98 3.08
C GLU A 155 2.26 21.76 3.00
N ASN A 156 2.24 22.99 3.42
CA ASN A 156 1.24 24.05 3.22
C ASN A 156 -0.26 23.62 3.26
N PRO A 157 -0.79 23.22 4.42
CA PRO A 157 -0.19 23.14 5.74
C PRO A 157 0.49 21.79 5.97
N ALA A 158 1.59 21.77 6.73
CA ALA A 158 2.32 20.54 7.05
C ALA A 158 1.57 19.72 8.11
N PRO A 159 1.14 18.48 7.81
CA PRO A 159 0.49 17.64 8.80
C PRO A 159 1.50 17.10 9.82
N THR A 160 1.08 17.03 11.07
CA THR A 160 1.89 16.48 12.17
C THR A 160 1.76 14.95 12.27
N ALA A 161 0.71 14.39 11.67
CA ALA A 161 0.49 12.95 11.54
C ALA A 161 -0.38 12.64 10.33
N ILE A 162 -0.31 11.38 9.89
CA ILE A 162 -1.15 10.83 8.83
C ILE A 162 -1.78 9.50 9.27
N LEU A 163 -3.07 9.34 8.95
CA LEU A 163 -3.77 8.07 9.13
C LEU A 163 -4.29 7.56 7.78
N GLY A 164 -4.19 6.26 7.57
CA GLY A 164 -4.80 5.55 6.45
C GLY A 164 -5.51 4.30 6.95
N LEU A 165 -6.62 3.93 6.30
CA LEU A 165 -7.25 2.64 6.52
C LEU A 165 -7.06 1.73 5.31
N HIS A 166 -7.10 0.43 5.55
CA HIS A 166 -7.21 -0.56 4.49
C HIS A 166 -8.20 -1.65 4.89
N VAL A 167 -9.02 -2.09 3.96
CA VAL A 167 -9.97 -3.20 4.18
C VAL A 167 -9.24 -4.49 4.56
N HIS A 168 -9.88 -5.29 5.40
CA HIS A 168 -9.39 -6.60 5.81
C HIS A 168 -10.49 -7.65 5.74
N PRO A 169 -10.55 -8.46 4.66
CA PRO A 169 -11.63 -9.44 4.46
C PRO A 169 -11.75 -10.53 5.52
N ALA A 170 -10.64 -10.85 6.21
CA ALA A 170 -10.64 -11.83 7.30
C ALA A 170 -10.95 -11.24 8.68
N LEU A 171 -11.25 -9.93 8.76
CA LEU A 171 -11.71 -9.27 9.98
C LEU A 171 -13.22 -9.01 9.87
N GLU A 172 -13.97 -9.35 10.90
CA GLU A 172 -15.43 -9.16 10.95
C GLU A 172 -15.80 -7.68 10.77
N THR A 173 -16.88 -7.45 10.04
CA THR A 173 -17.47 -6.11 9.86
C THR A 173 -17.84 -5.49 11.21
N GLY A 174 -17.60 -4.17 11.35
CA GLY A 174 -17.76 -3.44 12.61
C GLY A 174 -16.52 -3.45 13.51
N LYS A 175 -15.48 -4.22 13.13
CA LYS A 175 -14.19 -4.25 13.84
C LYS A 175 -13.12 -3.49 13.09
N VAL A 176 -12.14 -2.99 13.85
CA VAL A 176 -10.90 -2.43 13.33
C VAL A 176 -9.71 -3.10 14.01
N SER A 177 -8.54 -3.08 13.34
CA SER A 177 -7.33 -3.57 13.99
C SER A 177 -6.14 -2.67 13.76
N PHE A 178 -5.28 -2.59 14.79
CA PHE A 178 -4.09 -1.75 14.83
C PHE A 178 -2.86 -2.59 15.14
N ARG A 179 -1.70 -2.10 14.73
CA ARG A 179 -0.41 -2.64 15.14
C ARG A 179 0.61 -1.52 15.21
N SER A 180 1.27 -1.38 16.34
CA SER A 180 2.40 -0.47 16.53
C SER A 180 3.70 -1.04 15.94
N GLY A 181 4.54 -0.19 15.39
CA GLY A 181 5.83 -0.59 14.84
C GLY A 181 5.73 -1.16 13.43
N LYS A 182 6.42 -2.25 13.15
CA LYS A 182 6.48 -2.87 11.81
C LYS A 182 5.14 -3.50 11.44
N VAL A 183 4.58 -3.10 10.30
CA VAL A 183 3.25 -3.55 9.82
C VAL A 183 3.35 -4.30 8.51
N MET A 184 4.03 -3.73 7.50
CA MET A 184 4.22 -4.31 6.17
C MET A 184 5.67 -4.16 5.73
N ASP A 185 6.14 -5.07 4.87
CA ASP A 185 7.52 -5.07 4.37
C ASP A 185 7.74 -4.08 3.22
N SER A 186 9.04 -3.84 2.94
CA SER A 186 9.45 -3.20 1.69
C SER A 186 9.39 -4.19 0.53
N ALA A 187 9.36 -3.68 -0.69
CA ALA A 187 9.35 -4.51 -1.90
C ALA A 187 10.39 -4.01 -2.90
N ASP A 188 11.32 -4.90 -3.27
CA ASP A 188 12.30 -4.64 -4.32
C ASP A 188 12.31 -5.78 -5.33
N GLU A 189 12.55 -5.43 -6.59
CA GLU A 189 12.71 -6.40 -7.67
C GLU A 189 14.18 -6.50 -8.09
N LEU A 190 14.64 -7.70 -8.34
CA LEU A 190 16.01 -8.01 -8.67
C LEU A 190 16.08 -8.59 -10.09
N TYR A 191 16.92 -8.00 -10.93
CA TYR A 191 17.14 -8.41 -12.31
C TYR A 191 18.63 -8.63 -12.54
N PHE A 192 19.02 -9.85 -12.90
CA PHE A 192 20.40 -10.22 -13.18
C PHE A 192 20.50 -10.70 -14.63
N THR A 193 21.48 -10.19 -15.37
CA THR A 193 21.85 -10.69 -16.68
C THR A 193 23.32 -11.09 -16.66
N ILE A 194 23.60 -12.38 -16.71
CA ILE A 194 24.97 -12.94 -16.73
C ILE A 194 25.33 -13.16 -18.19
N LYS A 195 26.41 -12.50 -18.64
CA LYS A 195 26.96 -12.61 -20.00
C LYS A 195 28.31 -13.31 -19.96
N ALA A 196 28.49 -14.31 -20.81
CA ALA A 196 29.70 -15.12 -20.86
C ALA A 196 30.01 -15.58 -22.31
N ILE A 197 31.14 -16.23 -22.48
CA ILE A 197 31.51 -16.83 -23.76
C ILE A 197 30.83 -18.17 -23.89
N GLY A 198 29.73 -18.19 -24.66
CA GLY A 198 29.04 -19.45 -25.02
C GLY A 198 29.87 -20.30 -26.01
N GLY A 199 29.40 -21.53 -26.25
CA GLY A 199 30.09 -22.40 -27.22
C GLY A 199 29.63 -23.86 -27.21
N HIS A 200 30.44 -24.73 -27.78
CA HIS A 200 30.14 -26.17 -27.85
C HIS A 200 30.22 -26.82 -26.46
N ALA A 201 29.15 -27.46 -26.02
CA ALA A 201 29.07 -28.03 -24.66
C ALA A 201 30.11 -29.13 -24.38
N ALA A 202 30.65 -29.79 -25.42
CA ALA A 202 31.74 -30.78 -25.30
C ALA A 202 33.17 -30.15 -25.27
N ALA A 203 33.27 -28.80 -25.35
CA ALA A 203 34.54 -28.10 -25.28
C ALA A 203 34.50 -27.02 -24.14
N PRO A 204 34.27 -27.43 -22.88
CA PRO A 204 34.04 -26.51 -21.77
C PRO A 204 35.24 -25.60 -21.46
N GLN A 205 36.48 -26.01 -21.81
CA GLN A 205 37.70 -25.23 -21.63
C GLN A 205 37.75 -23.95 -22.51
N LEU A 206 36.88 -23.85 -23.52
CA LEU A 206 36.76 -22.69 -24.43
C LEU A 206 35.58 -21.78 -24.07
N THR A 207 34.84 -22.08 -23.02
CA THR A 207 33.62 -21.35 -22.63
C THR A 207 33.69 -20.95 -21.18
N ALA A 208 32.89 -19.94 -20.80
CA ALA A 208 32.44 -19.73 -19.45
C ALA A 208 30.94 -20.06 -19.42
N ASP A 209 30.50 -20.95 -18.52
CA ASP A 209 29.14 -21.46 -18.52
C ASP A 209 28.21 -20.58 -17.64
N PRO A 210 27.38 -19.69 -18.24
CA PRO A 210 26.53 -18.81 -17.47
C PRO A 210 25.38 -19.54 -16.75
N ILE A 211 25.01 -20.79 -17.17
CA ILE A 211 24.03 -21.60 -16.45
C ILE A 211 24.60 -22.08 -15.12
N LEU A 212 25.86 -22.59 -15.14
CA LEU A 212 26.55 -22.99 -13.92
C LEU A 212 26.75 -21.79 -12.98
N ILE A 213 27.17 -20.63 -13.53
CA ILE A 213 27.40 -19.40 -12.78
C ILE A 213 26.10 -18.93 -12.14
N ALA A 214 24.99 -18.89 -12.88
CA ALA A 214 23.67 -18.53 -12.38
C ALA A 214 23.20 -19.46 -11.26
N SER A 215 23.41 -20.76 -11.40
CA SER A 215 23.06 -21.76 -10.38
C SER A 215 23.81 -21.53 -9.08
N GLN A 216 25.12 -21.26 -9.16
CA GLN A 216 25.93 -20.93 -7.98
C GLN A 216 25.53 -19.58 -7.36
N LEU A 217 25.18 -18.59 -8.18
CA LEU A 217 24.72 -17.29 -7.70
C LEU A 217 23.42 -17.42 -6.90
N VAL A 218 22.45 -18.23 -7.37
CA VAL A 218 21.19 -18.47 -6.64
C VAL A 218 21.47 -19.04 -5.26
N VAL A 219 22.38 -20.01 -5.15
CA VAL A 219 22.78 -20.62 -3.87
C VAL A 219 23.53 -19.62 -2.99
N ALA A 220 24.51 -18.90 -3.55
CA ALA A 220 25.34 -17.96 -2.82
C ALA A 220 24.54 -16.79 -2.25
N LEU A 221 23.54 -16.29 -2.97
CA LEU A 221 22.67 -15.21 -2.50
C LEU A 221 21.92 -15.55 -1.19
N GLN A 222 21.63 -16.84 -0.93
CA GLN A 222 20.94 -17.27 0.28
C GLN A 222 21.74 -16.97 1.56
N GLN A 223 23.08 -16.88 1.48
CA GLN A 223 23.88 -16.53 2.65
C GLN A 223 23.61 -15.11 3.17
N ILE A 224 23.16 -14.18 2.33
CA ILE A 224 22.82 -12.81 2.75
C ILE A 224 21.75 -12.88 3.84
N ILE A 225 20.71 -13.68 3.63
CA ILE A 225 19.63 -13.88 4.61
C ILE A 225 20.08 -14.76 5.79
N SER A 226 20.84 -15.81 5.53
CA SER A 226 21.16 -16.80 6.56
C SER A 226 22.40 -16.45 7.40
N ARG A 227 23.31 -15.58 6.92
CA ARG A 227 24.61 -15.30 7.57
C ARG A 227 24.94 -13.84 7.79
N ASN A 228 24.39 -12.93 6.99
CA ASN A 228 24.67 -11.49 7.13
C ASN A 228 23.55 -10.75 7.90
N LYS A 229 22.29 -11.19 7.74
CA LYS A 229 21.14 -10.58 8.36
C LYS A 229 21.14 -10.78 9.88
N ASN A 230 20.79 -9.72 10.63
CA ASN A 230 20.37 -9.90 12.02
C ASN A 230 19.09 -10.77 12.07
N PRO A 231 19.09 -11.90 12.82
CA PRO A 231 17.93 -12.80 12.90
C PRO A 231 16.62 -12.13 13.34
N LEU A 232 16.70 -11.01 14.05
CA LEU A 232 15.53 -10.24 14.53
C LEU A 232 14.86 -9.40 13.43
N PHE A 233 15.46 -9.28 12.24
CA PHE A 233 14.90 -8.50 11.14
C PHE A 233 14.31 -9.42 10.08
N PRO A 234 12.97 -9.62 10.03
CA PRO A 234 12.35 -10.42 8.99
C PRO A 234 12.70 -9.89 7.60
N SER A 235 13.16 -10.77 6.73
CA SER A 235 13.41 -10.46 5.32
C SER A 235 13.43 -11.72 4.47
N VAL A 236 13.11 -11.58 3.19
CA VAL A 236 13.05 -12.63 2.18
C VAL A 236 13.87 -12.22 0.97
N LEU A 237 14.68 -13.14 0.45
CA LEU A 237 15.33 -13.04 -0.85
C LEU A 237 14.98 -14.30 -1.63
N SER A 238 14.24 -14.13 -2.74
CA SER A 238 13.81 -15.23 -3.59
C SER A 238 14.18 -14.94 -5.04
N ILE A 239 14.86 -15.90 -5.68
CA ILE A 239 15.00 -15.91 -7.14
C ILE A 239 13.84 -16.72 -7.69
N THR A 240 13.01 -16.09 -8.52
CA THR A 240 11.72 -16.63 -8.98
C THR A 240 11.74 -17.08 -10.44
N ALA A 241 12.76 -16.68 -11.20
CA ALA A 241 12.94 -17.10 -12.57
C ALA A 241 14.42 -17.24 -12.92
N ILE A 242 14.72 -18.24 -13.76
CA ILE A 242 16.02 -18.45 -14.40
C ILE A 242 15.75 -18.87 -15.85
N ASN A 243 16.33 -18.14 -16.81
CA ASN A 243 16.10 -18.33 -18.23
C ASN A 243 17.44 -18.31 -18.98
N GLY A 244 17.76 -19.39 -19.72
CA GLY A 244 18.96 -19.47 -20.55
C GLY A 244 19.10 -20.83 -21.23
N GLY A 245 19.66 -20.83 -22.43
CA GLY A 245 19.84 -22.03 -23.25
C GLY A 245 18.56 -22.56 -23.88
N THR A 246 18.71 -23.25 -25.03
CA THR A 246 17.57 -23.83 -25.80
C THR A 246 17.90 -25.21 -26.35
N THR A 247 19.18 -25.66 -26.28
CA THR A 247 19.63 -26.90 -26.89
C THR A 247 20.60 -27.62 -25.96
N THR A 248 20.76 -28.94 -26.14
CA THR A 248 21.57 -29.80 -25.28
C THR A 248 23.08 -29.71 -25.52
N ASN A 249 23.51 -29.21 -26.66
CA ASN A 249 24.90 -29.23 -27.12
C ASN A 249 25.54 -27.84 -27.26
N VAL A 250 24.83 -26.79 -26.83
CA VAL A 250 25.32 -25.39 -26.87
C VAL A 250 25.23 -24.75 -25.48
N VAL A 251 26.36 -24.29 -24.95
CA VAL A 251 26.43 -23.41 -23.81
C VAL A 251 25.96 -21.99 -24.23
N PRO A 252 24.90 -21.42 -23.67
CA PRO A 252 24.43 -20.12 -24.06
C PRO A 252 25.44 -19.02 -23.73
N ALA A 253 25.33 -17.86 -24.39
CA ALA A 253 26.14 -16.69 -24.07
C ALA A 253 25.51 -15.81 -22.97
N GLU A 254 24.25 -16.06 -22.60
CA GLU A 254 23.50 -15.24 -21.64
C GLU A 254 22.55 -16.11 -20.82
N VAL A 255 22.44 -15.76 -19.52
CA VAL A 255 21.38 -16.26 -18.60
C VAL A 255 20.79 -15.08 -17.85
N LYS A 256 19.46 -15.04 -17.75
CA LYS A 256 18.71 -14.04 -16.99
C LYS A 256 18.09 -14.65 -15.75
N LEU A 257 18.18 -13.92 -14.62
CA LEU A 257 17.48 -14.26 -13.39
C LEU A 257 16.60 -13.08 -12.98
N MET A 258 15.46 -13.39 -12.38
CA MET A 258 14.61 -12.42 -11.71
C MET A 258 14.30 -12.87 -10.30
N GLY A 259 14.11 -11.91 -9.40
CA GLY A 259 13.81 -12.21 -8.02
C GLY A 259 13.18 -11.04 -7.29
N THR A 260 12.90 -11.26 -6.00
CA THR A 260 12.38 -10.20 -5.11
C THR A 260 13.16 -10.19 -3.81
N PHE A 261 13.32 -8.98 -3.26
CA PHE A 261 13.84 -8.78 -1.91
C PHE A 261 12.79 -8.04 -1.07
N ARG A 262 12.53 -8.54 0.14
CA ARG A 262 11.56 -8.01 1.09
C ARG A 262 12.24 -7.78 2.43
N ALA A 263 11.99 -6.65 3.10
CA ALA A 263 12.56 -6.34 4.40
C ALA A 263 11.61 -5.52 5.27
N MET A 264 11.66 -5.77 6.58
CA MET A 264 10.92 -5.03 7.61
C MET A 264 11.75 -3.91 8.26
N ASP A 265 12.91 -3.60 7.68
CA ASP A 265 13.85 -2.61 8.23
C ASP A 265 14.60 -1.94 7.09
N GLU A 266 14.47 -0.61 6.95
CA GLU A 266 15.04 0.12 5.83
C GLU A 266 16.59 0.18 5.87
N ALA A 267 17.18 0.26 7.05
CA ALA A 267 18.65 0.26 7.14
C ALA A 267 19.22 -1.07 6.65
N TRP A 268 18.63 -2.19 7.11
CA TRP A 268 18.98 -3.52 6.63
C TRP A 268 18.68 -3.70 5.13
N ARG A 269 17.57 -3.14 4.64
CA ARG A 269 17.20 -3.21 3.22
C ARG A 269 18.32 -2.70 2.32
N PHE A 270 18.82 -1.49 2.58
CA PHE A 270 19.89 -0.89 1.78
C PHE A 270 21.25 -1.57 2.01
N GLU A 271 21.56 -2.03 3.23
CA GLU A 271 22.74 -2.85 3.49
C GLU A 271 22.70 -4.15 2.68
N ALA A 272 21.56 -4.82 2.61
CA ALA A 272 21.37 -6.03 1.83
C ALA A 272 21.55 -5.80 0.32
N HIS A 273 21.08 -4.66 -0.21
CA HIS A 273 21.33 -4.30 -1.62
C HIS A 273 22.82 -4.22 -1.94
N GLU A 274 23.62 -3.61 -1.06
CA GLU A 274 25.07 -3.54 -1.24
C GLU A 274 25.74 -4.93 -1.14
N LEU A 275 25.27 -5.76 -0.22
CA LEU A 275 25.75 -7.16 -0.12
C LEU A 275 25.37 -7.97 -1.37
N ILE A 276 24.14 -7.82 -1.89
CA ILE A 276 23.71 -8.46 -3.14
C ILE A 276 24.62 -8.03 -4.29
N ARG A 277 24.88 -6.72 -4.46
CA ARG A 277 25.77 -6.19 -5.52
C ARG A 277 27.18 -6.78 -5.39
N LYS A 278 27.78 -6.68 -4.22
CA LYS A 278 29.15 -7.10 -3.96
C LYS A 278 29.32 -8.61 -4.21
N LEU A 279 28.41 -9.42 -3.67
CA LEU A 279 28.46 -10.88 -3.82
C LEU A 279 28.32 -11.30 -5.27
N SER A 280 27.30 -10.74 -5.96
CA SER A 280 26.96 -11.12 -7.33
C SER A 280 28.07 -10.77 -8.31
N HIS A 281 28.58 -9.52 -8.28
CA HIS A 281 29.69 -9.13 -9.13
C HIS A 281 30.97 -9.91 -8.84
N GLY A 282 31.31 -10.14 -7.56
CA GLY A 282 32.49 -10.89 -7.18
C GLY A 282 32.46 -12.34 -7.65
N LEU A 283 31.33 -13.03 -7.47
CA LEU A 283 31.15 -14.41 -7.88
C LEU A 283 31.21 -14.54 -9.41
N VAL A 284 30.41 -13.77 -10.13
CA VAL A 284 30.34 -13.83 -11.59
C VAL A 284 31.69 -13.52 -12.24
N ALA A 285 32.37 -12.47 -11.80
CA ALA A 285 33.70 -12.10 -12.29
C ALA A 285 34.74 -13.21 -12.02
N SER A 286 34.70 -13.85 -10.84
CA SER A 286 35.65 -14.94 -10.49
C SER A 286 35.51 -16.17 -11.40
N MET A 287 34.37 -16.33 -12.06
CA MET A 287 34.08 -17.44 -12.98
C MET A 287 34.20 -17.01 -14.48
N GLY A 288 34.76 -15.86 -14.76
CA GLY A 288 35.07 -15.40 -16.12
C GLY A 288 33.86 -14.86 -16.93
N ALA A 289 32.84 -14.35 -16.25
CA ALA A 289 31.66 -13.76 -16.86
C ALA A 289 31.44 -12.31 -16.40
N GLU A 290 30.54 -11.60 -17.08
CA GLU A 290 30.09 -10.25 -16.75
C GLU A 290 28.67 -10.28 -16.19
N LEU A 291 28.38 -9.37 -15.26
CA LEU A 291 27.05 -9.22 -14.65
C LEU A 291 26.51 -7.82 -14.90
N ASP A 292 25.30 -7.75 -15.45
CA ASP A 292 24.44 -6.59 -15.38
C ASP A 292 23.39 -6.86 -14.29
N LEU A 293 23.39 -6.03 -13.24
CA LEU A 293 22.48 -6.15 -12.10
C LEU A 293 21.70 -4.86 -11.92
N HIS A 294 20.39 -4.95 -12.09
CA HIS A 294 19.44 -3.90 -11.75
C HIS A 294 18.62 -4.30 -10.52
N ILE A 295 18.57 -3.42 -9.52
CA ILE A 295 17.66 -3.51 -8.37
C ILE A 295 16.64 -2.38 -8.53
N ASP A 296 15.41 -2.75 -8.82
CA ASP A 296 14.29 -1.81 -8.85
C ASP A 296 13.78 -1.62 -7.42
N ILE A 297 14.00 -0.41 -6.89
CA ILE A 297 13.66 -0.05 -5.52
C ILE A 297 12.18 0.33 -5.48
N GLY A 298 11.37 -0.56 -4.93
CA GLY A 298 9.94 -0.32 -4.75
C GLY A 298 9.59 0.32 -3.41
N TYR A 299 8.43 -0.01 -2.86
CA TYR A 299 7.89 0.65 -1.67
C TYR A 299 8.71 0.38 -0.41
N PRO A 300 8.89 1.40 0.45
CA PRO A 300 9.49 1.21 1.76
C PRO A 300 8.54 0.44 2.70
N ASN A 301 9.08 -0.08 3.80
CA ASN A 301 8.27 -0.72 4.81
C ASN A 301 7.27 0.27 5.46
N VAL A 302 6.09 -0.23 5.81
CA VAL A 302 5.12 0.54 6.62
C VAL A 302 5.47 0.37 8.09
N TYR A 303 5.83 1.49 8.72
CA TYR A 303 6.13 1.55 10.15
C TYR A 303 5.14 2.48 10.86
N ASN A 304 4.22 1.92 11.62
CA ASN A 304 3.30 2.70 12.42
C ASN A 304 4.00 3.33 13.64
N ASN A 305 3.90 4.65 13.78
CA ASN A 305 4.42 5.34 14.95
C ASN A 305 3.76 4.81 16.23
N LYS A 306 4.57 4.41 17.21
CA LYS A 306 4.06 3.72 18.41
C LYS A 306 3.10 4.58 19.24
N ALA A 307 3.47 5.83 19.51
CA ALA A 307 2.65 6.73 20.33
C ALA A 307 1.32 7.04 19.62
N LEU A 308 1.39 7.45 18.33
CA LEU A 308 0.21 7.71 17.51
C LEU A 308 -0.72 6.50 17.42
N THR A 309 -0.17 5.30 17.19
CA THR A 309 -0.98 4.08 17.02
C THR A 309 -1.63 3.64 18.33
N THR A 310 -0.93 3.76 19.47
CA THR A 310 -1.51 3.50 20.79
C THR A 310 -2.67 4.46 21.05
N ASN A 311 -2.46 5.75 20.82
CA ASN A 311 -3.50 6.77 20.99
C ASN A 311 -4.68 6.55 20.04
N ALA A 312 -4.42 6.17 18.77
CA ALA A 312 -5.47 5.85 17.80
C ALA A 312 -6.29 4.61 18.23
N ALA A 313 -5.64 3.56 18.76
CA ALA A 313 -6.32 2.36 19.25
C ALA A 313 -7.17 2.66 20.50
N GLU A 314 -6.69 3.49 21.43
CA GLU A 314 -7.47 3.95 22.60
C GLU A 314 -8.71 4.76 22.16
N ASN A 315 -8.55 5.67 21.20
CA ASN A 315 -9.66 6.43 20.64
C ASN A 315 -10.64 5.52 19.87
N ALA A 316 -10.16 4.47 19.21
CA ALA A 316 -11.00 3.48 18.56
C ALA A 316 -11.81 2.66 19.60
N ILE A 317 -11.21 2.30 20.74
CA ILE A 317 -11.91 1.65 21.85
C ILE A 317 -13.01 2.56 22.41
N ALA A 318 -12.73 3.86 22.56
CA ALA A 318 -13.74 4.83 23.01
C ALA A 318 -14.91 4.96 22.03
N TYR A 319 -14.65 4.81 20.72
CA TYR A 319 -15.66 4.95 19.66
C TYR A 319 -16.47 3.67 19.43
N LEU A 320 -15.82 2.50 19.36
CA LEU A 320 -16.45 1.22 19.00
C LEU A 320 -16.71 0.27 20.19
N GLY A 321 -16.01 0.48 21.29
CA GLY A 321 -15.92 -0.48 22.40
C GLY A 321 -14.72 -1.43 22.24
N LYS A 322 -14.23 -1.95 23.37
CA LYS A 322 -12.99 -2.75 23.46
C LYS A 322 -13.03 -4.01 22.60
N ASP A 323 -14.17 -4.68 22.51
CA ASP A 323 -14.32 -5.95 21.80
C ASP A 323 -14.23 -5.80 20.29
N GLN A 324 -14.42 -4.58 19.76
CA GLN A 324 -14.37 -4.28 18.34
C GLN A 324 -12.97 -3.84 17.86
N VAL A 325 -12.02 -3.65 18.76
CA VAL A 325 -10.65 -3.24 18.43
C VAL A 325 -9.71 -4.42 18.66
N LYS A 326 -9.01 -4.82 17.58
CA LYS A 326 -8.12 -5.99 17.59
C LYS A 326 -6.67 -5.56 17.32
N GLU A 327 -5.73 -6.45 17.62
CA GLU A 327 -4.36 -6.33 17.12
C GLU A 327 -4.26 -7.03 15.76
N THR A 328 -3.55 -6.40 14.79
CA THR A 328 -3.30 -7.01 13.48
C THR A 328 -1.94 -7.70 13.46
N GLU A 329 -1.80 -8.74 12.63
CA GLU A 329 -0.53 -9.40 12.41
C GLU A 329 0.35 -8.65 11.41
N ILE A 330 1.67 -8.92 11.45
CA ILE A 330 2.61 -8.45 10.43
C ILE A 330 2.26 -9.13 9.09
N ARG A 331 2.33 -8.39 8.00
CA ARG A 331 2.10 -8.91 6.65
C ARG A 331 3.33 -8.71 5.77
N MET A 332 3.63 -9.71 4.97
CA MET A 332 4.68 -9.67 3.95
C MET A 332 4.06 -9.20 2.62
N GLY A 333 3.56 -7.96 2.61
CA GLY A 333 3.00 -7.28 1.46
C GLY A 333 3.39 -5.82 1.49
N ALA A 334 3.65 -5.22 0.34
CA ALA A 334 4.05 -3.82 0.22
C ALA A 334 2.84 -2.90 0.15
N GLU A 335 3.03 -1.65 0.55
CA GLU A 335 2.03 -0.58 0.55
C GLU A 335 2.76 0.76 0.48
N ASP A 336 2.41 1.63 -0.45
CA ASP A 336 3.10 2.88 -0.67
C ASP A 336 2.86 3.94 0.42
N PHE A 337 1.89 3.70 1.32
CA PHE A 337 1.74 4.46 2.58
C PHE A 337 3.05 4.50 3.39
N GLY A 338 3.93 3.52 3.17
CA GLY A 338 5.27 3.48 3.70
C GLY A 338 6.06 4.76 3.44
N TYR A 339 5.91 5.40 2.29
CA TYR A 339 6.58 6.67 1.98
C TYR A 339 6.20 7.79 2.94
N TYR A 340 4.93 7.87 3.34
CA TYR A 340 4.50 8.85 4.35
C TYR A 340 5.11 8.57 5.71
N THR A 341 5.13 7.28 6.12
CA THR A 341 5.66 6.88 7.44
C THR A 341 7.17 7.09 7.58
N GLN A 342 7.91 7.21 6.47
CA GLN A 342 9.31 7.61 6.47
C GLN A 342 9.51 9.14 6.68
N LYS A 343 8.45 9.94 6.56
CA LYS A 343 8.52 11.41 6.62
C LYS A 343 7.88 12.01 7.86
N ILE A 344 6.72 11.48 8.26
CA ILE A 344 5.94 11.96 9.41
C ILE A 344 5.37 10.76 10.18
N PRO A 345 4.99 10.94 11.47
CA PRO A 345 4.27 9.92 12.21
C PRO A 345 3.03 9.43 11.46
N GLY A 346 2.97 8.13 11.16
CA GLY A 346 1.86 7.50 10.45
C GLY A 346 1.21 6.40 11.26
N CYS A 347 -0.09 6.18 11.04
CA CYS A 347 -0.84 5.03 11.53
C CYS A 347 -1.70 4.46 10.42
N PHE A 348 -1.33 3.28 9.95
CA PHE A 348 -2.07 2.50 8.97
C PHE A 348 -2.81 1.38 9.69
N TYR A 349 -4.15 1.40 9.65
CA TYR A 349 -4.99 0.46 10.37
C TYR A 349 -5.93 -0.31 9.46
N ARG A 350 -6.51 -1.40 9.95
CA ARG A 350 -7.39 -2.27 9.15
C ARG A 350 -8.84 -2.07 9.52
N LEU A 351 -9.70 -2.08 8.50
CA LEU A 351 -11.15 -2.07 8.61
C LEU A 351 -11.69 -3.47 8.27
N GLY A 352 -12.43 -4.07 9.18
CA GLY A 352 -13.10 -5.35 8.95
C GLY A 352 -14.23 -5.21 7.93
N VAL A 353 -14.20 -6.07 6.91
CA VAL A 353 -15.17 -6.08 5.81
C VAL A 353 -15.69 -7.50 5.48
N MET A 354 -15.53 -8.45 6.38
CA MET A 354 -15.89 -9.85 6.19
C MET A 354 -17.38 -10.02 5.87
N ILE A 355 -17.69 -10.67 4.76
CA ILE A 355 -19.05 -11.07 4.37
C ILE A 355 -19.40 -12.41 5.01
N ASP A 356 -18.51 -13.39 4.88
CA ASP A 356 -18.70 -14.76 5.31
C ASP A 356 -17.40 -15.32 5.88
N SER A 357 -17.44 -15.85 7.08
CA SER A 357 -16.28 -16.42 7.76
C SER A 357 -15.81 -17.75 7.20
N GLU A 358 -16.69 -18.50 6.52
CA GLU A 358 -16.38 -19.78 5.90
C GLU A 358 -15.80 -19.62 4.49
N ASN A 359 -16.14 -18.50 3.80
CA ASN A 359 -15.72 -18.20 2.43
C ASN A 359 -15.16 -16.80 2.32
N ILE A 360 -13.95 -16.58 2.83
CA ILE A 360 -13.28 -15.27 2.81
C ILE A 360 -12.95 -14.87 1.37
N ARG A 361 -13.48 -13.73 0.93
CA ARG A 361 -13.19 -13.15 -0.39
C ARG A 361 -11.95 -12.27 -0.29
N HIS A 362 -10.78 -12.87 -0.51
CA HIS A 362 -9.50 -12.16 -0.39
C HIS A 362 -9.36 -11.05 -1.41
N VAL A 363 -8.61 -9.99 -1.04
CA VAL A 363 -8.17 -8.94 -1.98
C VAL A 363 -7.36 -9.55 -3.14
N HIS A 364 -7.28 -8.85 -4.28
CA HIS A 364 -6.62 -9.28 -5.52
C HIS A 364 -7.23 -10.54 -6.16
N THR A 365 -8.49 -10.86 -5.81
CA THR A 365 -9.22 -11.97 -6.46
C THR A 365 -10.42 -11.45 -7.26
N PRO A 366 -10.83 -12.16 -8.33
CA PRO A 366 -11.99 -11.78 -9.14
C PRO A 366 -13.33 -11.76 -8.39
N ILE A 367 -13.38 -12.37 -7.21
CA ILE A 367 -14.57 -12.50 -6.35
C ILE A 367 -14.50 -11.62 -5.10
N PHE A 368 -13.50 -10.73 -4.98
CA PHE A 368 -13.42 -9.80 -3.85
C PHE A 368 -14.71 -8.97 -3.76
N ASP A 369 -15.23 -8.84 -2.58
CA ASP A 369 -16.34 -7.95 -2.24
C ASP A 369 -16.37 -7.75 -0.72
N ILE A 370 -17.19 -6.84 -0.25
CA ILE A 370 -17.25 -6.42 1.15
C ILE A 370 -18.69 -6.52 1.71
N ASP A 371 -18.79 -6.64 3.01
CA ASP A 371 -20.02 -6.27 3.72
C ASP A 371 -20.12 -4.74 3.77
N GLU A 372 -21.08 -4.18 3.04
CA GLU A 372 -21.24 -2.72 2.90
C GLU A 372 -21.57 -2.01 4.22
N ARG A 373 -21.98 -2.75 5.28
CA ARG A 373 -22.11 -2.18 6.64
C ARG A 373 -20.79 -1.68 7.20
N ALA A 374 -19.65 -2.13 6.67
CA ALA A 374 -18.33 -1.64 7.04
C ALA A 374 -18.12 -0.15 6.73
N ILE A 375 -18.86 0.40 5.77
CA ILE A 375 -18.77 1.84 5.38
C ILE A 375 -19.14 2.74 6.55
N GLU A 376 -20.18 2.38 7.33
CA GLU A 376 -20.54 3.13 8.55
C GLU A 376 -19.36 3.22 9.52
N THR A 377 -18.75 2.07 9.81
CA THR A 377 -17.59 2.00 10.70
C THR A 377 -16.39 2.76 10.12
N GLY A 378 -16.11 2.57 8.82
CA GLY A 378 -14.95 3.17 8.18
C GLY A 378 -14.98 4.70 8.15
N MET A 379 -16.08 5.30 7.69
CA MET A 379 -16.20 6.77 7.62
C MET A 379 -16.30 7.41 9.00
N GLY A 380 -17.02 6.79 9.93
CA GLY A 380 -17.12 7.30 11.30
C GLY A 380 -15.79 7.22 12.04
N MET A 381 -15.06 6.11 11.88
CA MET A 381 -13.74 5.93 12.49
C MET A 381 -12.70 6.90 11.91
N MET A 382 -12.65 7.10 10.58
CA MET A 382 -11.76 8.11 9.99
C MET A 382 -12.07 9.51 10.51
N ALA A 383 -13.34 9.89 10.57
CA ALA A 383 -13.75 11.18 11.10
C ALA A 383 -13.34 11.35 12.57
N TRP A 384 -13.61 10.33 13.40
CA TRP A 384 -13.27 10.38 14.82
C TRP A 384 -11.76 10.45 15.05
N LEU A 385 -10.97 9.58 14.42
CA LEU A 385 -9.51 9.59 14.57
C LEU A 385 -8.92 10.91 14.08
N GLY A 386 -9.41 11.48 12.97
CA GLY A 386 -8.97 12.77 12.47
C GLY A 386 -9.06 13.90 13.50
N VAL A 387 -10.08 13.87 14.38
CA VAL A 387 -10.29 14.91 15.39
C VAL A 387 -9.84 14.52 16.80
N SER A 388 -9.50 13.28 17.08
CA SER A 388 -9.20 12.81 18.44
C SER A 388 -7.73 12.45 18.67
N VAL A 389 -6.98 12.05 17.63
CA VAL A 389 -5.58 11.65 17.82
C VAL A 389 -4.70 12.83 18.22
N ASN A 390 -3.78 12.58 19.14
CA ASN A 390 -2.73 13.51 19.56
C ASN A 390 -1.37 12.91 19.27
N ASN A 391 -0.40 13.75 18.94
CA ASN A 391 1.00 13.39 18.65
C ASN A 391 1.95 13.70 19.80
N GLU A 392 1.42 13.94 21.00
CA GLU A 392 2.24 14.21 22.20
C GLU A 392 2.69 12.93 22.89
#